data_8adad1ef5fe762f4350b6ef823ea6782
#
_entry.id   8adad1ef5fe762f4350b6ef823ea6782
#
_cell.length_a   1.000
_cell.length_b   1.000
_cell.length_c   1.000
_cell.angle_alpha   90.00
_cell.angle_beta   90.00
_cell.angle_gamma   90.00
#
_symmetry.space_group_name_H-M   'P 1'
#
loop_
_entity.id
_entity.type
_entity.pdbx_description
1 polymer ?
#
loop_
_entity_poly.entity_id
_entity_poly.type
_entity_poly.pdbx_seq_one_letter_code
_entity_poly.pdbx_strand_id
1 'polypeptide(L)'
;MGGDNLPEEFVKGAILAKSRYRTNITLVGNERVIRETLKKLSTPEKWFEIVHADDVVTMEDDPMSITGAHSASSMATALKMVADGHGDAVVSAGNTGALFTGATLICRRIKGVRRAALAMIMPYKKPTLLLDCGANVTVTPEYLVQFAYLGSVYMENVMGVENPRVALLNNGAESHKGTTLAQEAYKLLSEAESLNFVGNIEGKDAMFGECDVIVTDGFSGNILLKSCEGMSRFVLEKLHEKIFGGVRGKMSEMFRRREIGMFYKMFDAKEYGGAPFLGISKPVIKAHGSSDKVAICAAIGQAIKCVDMGVVDRISMYSEKFAKYNPVRHIKTEQTETNK
;
A
#
# COMPACT_ATOMS: atom_id res chain seq x y z
N MET A 1 6.26 11.74 12.57
CA MET A 1 5.58 11.92 13.86
C MET A 1 4.14 11.47 13.60
N GLY A 2 3.32 11.13 14.55
CA GLY A 2 1.89 10.78 14.32
C GLY A 2 1.57 9.27 14.20
N GLY A 3 2.45 8.34 14.50
CA GLY A 3 2.16 6.91 14.65
C GLY A 3 2.26 6.48 16.12
N ASP A 4 1.86 5.21 16.42
CA ASP A 4 1.74 4.72 17.79
C ASP A 4 3.09 4.56 18.52
N ASN A 5 4.17 4.23 17.80
CA ASN A 5 5.50 3.91 18.32
C ASN A 5 6.59 4.93 17.94
N LEU A 6 6.18 6.18 17.62
CA LEU A 6 7.07 7.21 17.14
C LEU A 6 7.68 8.05 18.29
N PRO A 7 8.86 8.62 18.08
CA PRO A 7 9.70 8.57 16.88
C PRO A 7 10.73 7.41 16.88
N GLU A 8 10.88 6.70 18.00
CA GLU A 8 12.01 5.79 18.21
C GLU A 8 12.07 4.63 17.21
N GLU A 9 10.94 3.97 16.92
CA GLU A 9 10.90 2.86 15.95
C GLU A 9 11.16 3.32 14.51
N PHE A 10 10.76 4.53 14.16
CA PHE A 10 11.06 5.12 12.84
C PHE A 10 12.55 5.39 12.66
N VAL A 11 13.17 6.00 13.66
CA VAL A 11 14.62 6.25 13.64
C VAL A 11 15.40 4.95 13.61
N LYS A 12 15.02 3.94 14.41
CA LYS A 12 15.63 2.59 14.36
C LYS A 12 15.46 1.95 12.98
N GLY A 13 14.28 2.05 12.39
CA GLY A 13 14.00 1.52 11.04
C GLY A 13 14.83 2.22 9.97
N ALA A 14 14.98 3.54 10.06
CA ALA A 14 15.83 4.32 9.16
C ALA A 14 17.32 3.95 9.32
N ILE A 15 17.83 3.74 10.54
CA ILE A 15 19.18 3.26 10.80
C ILE A 15 19.40 1.90 10.15
N LEU A 16 18.46 0.98 10.33
CA LEU A 16 18.52 -0.37 9.76
C LEU A 16 18.50 -0.30 8.21
N ALA A 17 17.63 0.52 7.64
CA ALA A 17 17.52 0.73 6.20
C ALA A 17 18.80 1.36 5.61
N LYS A 18 19.36 2.36 6.26
CA LYS A 18 20.64 2.98 5.86
C LYS A 18 21.77 1.96 5.80
N SER A 19 21.86 1.09 6.79
CA SER A 19 22.86 0.02 6.85
C SER A 19 22.64 -1.03 5.76
N ARG A 20 21.37 -1.39 5.52
CA ARG A 20 20.99 -2.48 4.59
C ARG A 20 21.04 -2.06 3.14
N TYR A 21 20.53 -0.88 2.83
CA TYR A 21 20.32 -0.42 1.42
C TYR A 21 21.30 0.65 0.98
N ARG A 22 22.11 1.22 1.91
CA ARG A 22 23.08 2.30 1.65
C ARG A 22 22.47 3.52 0.93
N THR A 23 21.20 3.79 1.18
CA THR A 23 20.45 4.91 0.60
C THR A 23 20.55 6.19 1.44
N ASN A 24 20.27 7.33 0.83
CA ASN A 24 20.11 8.57 1.57
C ASN A 24 18.71 8.65 2.17
N ILE A 25 18.63 9.05 3.43
CA ILE A 25 17.37 9.15 4.16
C ILE A 25 17.34 10.51 4.86
N THR A 26 16.28 11.28 4.59
CA THR A 26 15.97 12.52 5.29
C THR A 26 14.89 12.24 6.33
N LEU A 27 15.15 12.61 7.58
CA LEU A 27 14.19 12.50 8.68
C LEU A 27 13.45 13.83 8.84
N VAL A 28 12.13 13.81 8.67
CA VAL A 28 11.28 14.98 8.74
C VAL A 28 10.43 14.97 10.01
N GLY A 29 10.57 16.00 10.86
CA GLY A 29 9.83 16.11 12.12
C GLY A 29 10.51 17.04 13.12
N ASN A 30 10.12 16.96 14.40
CA ASN A 30 10.74 17.78 15.43
C ASN A 30 12.23 17.44 15.56
N GLU A 31 13.07 18.37 15.12
CA GLU A 31 14.53 18.19 15.03
C GLU A 31 15.16 17.83 16.38
N ARG A 32 14.72 18.48 17.46
CA ARG A 32 15.24 18.20 18.80
C ARG A 32 14.97 16.75 19.20
N VAL A 33 13.74 16.29 19.01
CA VAL A 33 13.34 14.92 19.35
C VAL A 33 14.09 13.90 18.50
N ILE A 34 14.30 14.18 17.20
CA ILE A 34 15.07 13.30 16.31
C ILE A 34 16.52 13.22 16.77
N ARG A 35 17.19 14.35 17.06
CA ARG A 35 18.58 14.38 17.53
C ARG A 35 18.76 13.67 18.88
N GLU A 36 17.86 13.92 19.84
CA GLU A 36 17.85 13.20 21.12
C GLU A 36 17.71 11.68 20.93
N THR A 37 16.86 11.24 20.01
CA THR A 37 16.65 9.83 19.68
C THR A 37 17.91 9.22 19.04
N LEU A 38 18.53 9.90 18.08
CA LEU A 38 19.79 9.46 17.45
C LEU A 38 20.91 9.31 18.49
N LYS A 39 21.03 10.30 19.40
CA LYS A 39 22.00 10.27 20.51
C LYS A 39 21.76 9.07 21.44
N LYS A 40 20.49 8.84 21.85
CA LYS A 40 20.09 7.68 22.66
C LYS A 40 20.47 6.35 21.99
N LEU A 41 20.37 6.29 20.66
CA LEU A 41 20.70 5.11 19.87
C LEU A 41 22.19 5.04 19.46
N SER A 42 23.04 5.92 19.98
CA SER A 42 24.47 6.02 19.68
C SER A 42 24.77 6.08 18.16
N THR A 43 23.91 6.78 17.40
CA THR A 43 24.00 6.90 15.95
C THR A 43 24.53 8.28 15.56
N PRO A 44 25.56 8.36 14.69
CA PRO A 44 26.09 9.65 14.23
C PRO A 44 25.01 10.45 13.47
N GLU A 45 24.78 11.70 13.86
CA GLU A 45 23.79 12.59 13.19
C GLU A 45 24.06 12.76 11.69
N LYS A 46 25.33 12.78 11.28
CA LYS A 46 25.75 12.90 9.87
C LYS A 46 25.23 11.76 8.96
N TRP A 47 24.62 10.71 9.52
CA TRP A 47 24.02 9.66 8.72
C TRP A 47 22.72 10.09 8.04
N PHE A 48 22.08 11.12 8.58
CA PHE A 48 20.78 11.58 8.13
C PHE A 48 20.78 13.09 7.91
N GLU A 49 20.09 13.51 6.88
CA GLU A 49 19.59 14.86 6.79
C GLU A 49 18.35 14.97 7.70
N ILE A 50 18.23 16.08 8.43
CA ILE A 50 17.09 16.35 9.31
C ILE A 50 16.41 17.63 8.87
N VAL A 51 15.13 17.53 8.56
CA VAL A 51 14.28 18.66 8.21
C VAL A 51 13.28 18.89 9.35
N HIS A 52 13.33 20.08 9.92
CA HIS A 52 12.48 20.45 11.04
C HIS A 52 11.02 20.65 10.63
N ALA A 53 10.10 20.08 11.40
CA ALA A 53 8.66 20.31 11.33
C ALA A 53 8.05 19.97 12.70
N ASP A 54 7.49 20.97 13.37
CA ASP A 54 6.89 20.80 14.71
C ASP A 54 5.47 20.26 14.64
N ASP A 55 4.74 20.60 13.59
CA ASP A 55 3.34 20.23 13.44
C ASP A 55 3.17 18.78 13.00
N VAL A 56 2.11 18.13 13.48
CA VAL A 56 1.84 16.71 13.28
C VAL A 56 0.36 16.52 12.97
N VAL A 57 0.03 15.81 11.89
CA VAL A 57 -1.32 15.31 11.65
C VAL A 57 -1.55 14.08 12.52
N THR A 58 -2.52 14.12 13.40
CA THR A 58 -2.92 13.00 14.26
C THR A 58 -3.86 12.02 13.55
N MET A 59 -4.16 10.90 14.19
CA MET A 59 -5.09 9.90 13.60
C MET A 59 -6.55 10.38 13.58
N GLU A 60 -6.89 11.38 14.39
CA GLU A 60 -8.25 11.91 14.53
C GLU A 60 -8.50 13.17 13.67
N ASP A 61 -7.45 13.73 13.10
CA ASP A 61 -7.56 14.94 12.27
C ASP A 61 -8.25 14.64 10.94
N ASP A 62 -9.00 15.61 10.45
CA ASP A 62 -9.57 15.58 9.11
C ASP A 62 -8.45 15.41 8.05
N PRO A 63 -8.55 14.44 7.15
CA PRO A 63 -7.59 14.27 6.06
C PRO A 63 -7.29 15.53 5.24
N MET A 64 -8.27 16.41 5.04
CA MET A 64 -8.09 17.66 4.30
C MET A 64 -7.23 18.69 5.03
N SER A 65 -7.07 18.57 6.35
CA SER A 65 -6.27 19.47 7.15
C SER A 65 -4.80 19.55 6.72
N ILE A 66 -4.29 18.50 6.06
CA ILE A 66 -2.91 18.42 5.55
C ILE A 66 -2.57 19.53 4.54
N THR A 67 -3.55 20.05 3.82
CA THR A 67 -3.37 21.18 2.89
C THR A 67 -3.81 22.52 3.47
N GLY A 68 -4.38 22.51 4.66
CA GLY A 68 -4.88 23.67 5.40
C GLY A 68 -4.12 23.91 6.71
N ALA A 69 -4.78 23.63 7.83
CA ALA A 69 -4.25 23.88 9.17
C ALA A 69 -2.92 23.15 9.45
N HIS A 70 -2.74 21.93 8.91
CA HIS A 70 -1.54 21.12 9.08
C HIS A 70 -0.63 21.11 7.83
N SER A 71 -0.65 22.20 7.05
CA SER A 71 0.19 22.33 5.84
C SER A 71 1.69 22.47 6.11
N ALA A 72 2.08 22.72 7.37
CA ALA A 72 3.47 22.72 7.85
C ALA A 72 3.84 21.46 8.64
N SER A 73 2.94 20.46 8.69
CA SER A 73 3.21 19.20 9.40
C SER A 73 4.36 18.42 8.78
N SER A 74 4.97 17.53 9.56
CA SER A 74 6.06 16.66 9.09
C SER A 74 5.65 15.83 7.87
N MET A 75 4.39 15.39 7.79
CA MET A 75 3.85 14.67 6.65
C MET A 75 3.73 15.56 5.40
N ALA A 76 3.14 16.76 5.54
CA ALA A 76 3.01 17.71 4.44
C ALA A 76 4.37 18.18 3.92
N THR A 77 5.31 18.43 4.83
CA THR A 77 6.69 18.83 4.50
C THR A 77 7.40 17.75 3.70
N ALA A 78 7.34 16.47 4.13
CA ALA A 78 7.93 15.36 3.40
C ALA A 78 7.34 15.19 1.98
N LEU A 79 6.02 15.32 1.84
CA LEU A 79 5.34 15.27 0.53
C LEU A 79 5.74 16.44 -0.38
N LYS A 80 5.86 17.67 0.15
CA LYS A 80 6.33 18.82 -0.62
C LYS A 80 7.77 18.62 -1.09
N MET A 81 8.66 18.17 -0.21
CA MET A 81 10.06 17.90 -0.58
C MET A 81 10.16 16.97 -1.79
N VAL A 82 9.40 15.87 -1.79
CA VAL A 82 9.42 14.90 -2.90
C VAL A 82 8.73 15.49 -4.15
N ALA A 83 7.66 16.26 -4.00
CA ALA A 83 7.01 16.95 -5.11
C ALA A 83 7.95 17.96 -5.79
N ASP A 84 8.77 18.67 -5.00
CA ASP A 84 9.73 19.68 -5.46
C ASP A 84 11.07 19.06 -5.95
N GLY A 85 11.21 17.73 -5.89
CA GLY A 85 12.41 17.02 -6.37
C GLY A 85 13.56 16.94 -5.35
N HIS A 86 13.32 17.26 -4.08
CA HIS A 86 14.28 17.12 -2.97
C HIS A 86 14.29 15.70 -2.36
N GLY A 87 13.68 14.74 -3.03
CA GLY A 87 13.65 13.34 -2.67
C GLY A 87 12.89 12.53 -3.71
N ASP A 88 13.10 11.21 -3.71
CA ASP A 88 12.53 10.31 -4.69
C ASP A 88 11.24 9.62 -4.20
N ALA A 89 11.11 9.42 -2.90
CA ALA A 89 9.97 8.73 -2.29
C ALA A 89 9.68 9.22 -0.87
N VAL A 90 8.44 8.99 -0.40
CA VAL A 90 8.01 9.24 0.99
C VAL A 90 7.58 7.93 1.66
N VAL A 91 8.01 7.74 2.91
CA VAL A 91 7.52 6.68 3.81
C VAL A 91 6.90 7.32 5.04
N SER A 92 5.65 7.00 5.34
CA SER A 92 4.94 7.53 6.51
C SER A 92 4.04 6.48 7.16
N ALA A 93 3.98 6.46 8.51
CA ALA A 93 3.02 5.66 9.27
C ALA A 93 1.90 6.49 9.90
N GLY A 94 1.82 7.79 9.61
CA GLY A 94 0.77 8.66 10.10
C GLY A 94 -0.62 8.34 9.53
N ASN A 95 -1.58 9.23 9.74
CA ASN A 95 -2.96 9.12 9.28
C ASN A 95 -3.04 8.78 7.78
N THR A 96 -3.69 7.65 7.45
CA THR A 96 -3.77 7.14 6.07
C THR A 96 -4.54 8.08 5.15
N GLY A 97 -5.66 8.63 5.64
CA GLY A 97 -6.48 9.57 4.88
C GLY A 97 -5.73 10.86 4.56
N ALA A 98 -5.02 11.41 5.56
CA ALA A 98 -4.21 12.61 5.36
C ALA A 98 -3.02 12.37 4.42
N LEU A 99 -2.34 11.21 4.54
CA LEU A 99 -1.26 10.84 3.64
C LEU A 99 -1.76 10.67 2.19
N PHE A 100 -2.91 10.02 2.00
CA PHE A 100 -3.53 9.85 0.68
C PHE A 100 -3.98 11.18 0.08
N THR A 101 -4.61 12.03 0.89
CA THR A 101 -5.04 13.38 0.48
C THR A 101 -3.83 14.24 0.10
N GLY A 102 -2.81 14.27 0.94
CA GLY A 102 -1.57 15.00 0.67
C GLY A 102 -0.84 14.47 -0.56
N ALA A 103 -0.71 13.15 -0.71
CA ALA A 103 -0.13 12.54 -1.91
C ALA A 103 -0.90 12.95 -3.18
N THR A 104 -2.23 12.96 -3.11
CA THR A 104 -3.08 13.33 -4.26
C THR A 104 -3.00 14.82 -4.60
N LEU A 105 -2.94 15.72 -3.62
CA LEU A 105 -3.03 17.16 -3.83
C LEU A 105 -1.64 17.82 -3.98
N ILE A 106 -0.63 17.32 -3.26
CA ILE A 106 0.74 17.87 -3.26
C ILE A 106 1.58 17.19 -4.34
N CYS A 107 1.76 15.86 -4.28
CA CYS A 107 2.52 15.11 -5.28
C CYS A 107 1.76 14.95 -6.59
N ARG A 108 0.43 15.01 -6.56
CA ARG A 108 -0.50 14.82 -7.69
C ARG A 108 -0.52 13.38 -8.23
N ARG A 109 -1.48 13.09 -9.08
CA ARG A 109 -1.63 11.80 -9.75
C ARG A 109 -0.85 11.78 -11.07
N ILE A 110 -0.46 10.60 -11.49
CA ILE A 110 0.05 10.34 -12.83
C ILE A 110 -0.99 10.80 -13.86
N LYS A 111 -0.55 11.41 -14.96
CA LYS A 111 -1.45 11.88 -16.04
C LYS A 111 -2.32 10.71 -16.55
N GLY A 112 -3.62 10.94 -16.63
CA GLY A 112 -4.59 9.92 -17.04
C GLY A 112 -5.16 9.09 -15.88
N VAL A 113 -4.46 8.94 -14.77
CA VAL A 113 -4.98 8.25 -13.58
C VAL A 113 -6.02 9.10 -12.88
N ARG A 114 -7.24 8.61 -12.77
CA ARG A 114 -8.36 9.31 -12.14
C ARG A 114 -8.39 9.17 -10.63
N ARG A 115 -8.04 7.99 -10.15
CA ARG A 115 -7.93 7.67 -8.71
C ARG A 115 -6.65 6.90 -8.45
N ALA A 116 -5.88 7.35 -7.48
CA ALA A 116 -4.84 6.53 -6.90
C ALA A 116 -5.47 5.51 -5.94
N ALA A 117 -4.82 4.39 -5.74
CA ALA A 117 -5.33 3.33 -4.87
C ALA A 117 -4.25 2.85 -3.90
N LEU A 118 -4.66 2.44 -2.71
CA LEU A 118 -3.79 1.83 -1.71
C LEU A 118 -3.62 0.34 -2.03
N ALA A 119 -2.40 -0.08 -2.29
CA ALA A 119 -2.09 -1.45 -2.65
C ALA A 119 -1.39 -2.18 -1.49
N MET A 120 -1.79 -3.42 -1.22
CA MET A 120 -1.17 -4.25 -0.17
C MET A 120 -0.87 -5.64 -0.69
N ILE A 121 0.34 -6.14 -0.45
CA ILE A 121 0.68 -7.54 -0.70
C ILE A 121 0.14 -8.40 0.44
N MET A 122 -0.72 -9.34 0.09
CA MET A 122 -1.16 -10.43 0.97
C MET A 122 -0.17 -11.59 0.84
N PRO A 123 0.51 -12.00 1.94
CA PRO A 123 1.66 -12.90 1.85
C PRO A 123 1.33 -14.38 1.81
N TYR A 124 0.10 -14.79 1.80
CA TYR A 124 -0.37 -16.15 2.02
C TYR A 124 0.31 -17.22 1.15
N LYS A 125 -0.45 -18.07 0.44
CA LYS A 125 0.14 -19.17 -0.36
C LYS A 125 1.07 -18.65 -1.46
N LYS A 126 0.72 -17.52 -2.07
CA LYS A 126 1.57 -16.73 -2.98
C LYS A 126 1.35 -15.26 -2.69
N PRO A 127 2.38 -14.41 -2.85
CA PRO A 127 2.20 -12.97 -2.79
C PRO A 127 1.14 -12.52 -3.80
N THR A 128 0.03 -11.99 -3.31
CA THR A 128 -1.08 -11.48 -4.13
C THR A 128 -1.32 -10.02 -3.77
N LEU A 129 -1.38 -9.15 -4.77
CA LEU A 129 -1.64 -7.73 -4.57
C LEU A 129 -3.14 -7.48 -4.45
N LEU A 130 -3.58 -6.94 -3.32
CA LEU A 130 -4.94 -6.46 -3.12
C LEU A 130 -4.99 -4.95 -3.38
N LEU A 131 -5.92 -4.49 -4.21
CA LEU A 131 -6.06 -3.12 -4.66
C LEU A 131 -7.54 -2.80 -4.95
N ASP A 132 -8.21 -1.92 -4.27
CA ASP A 132 -7.86 -0.93 -3.26
C ASP A 132 -8.09 -1.45 -1.83
N CYS A 133 -7.21 -1.07 -0.91
CA CYS A 133 -7.28 -1.50 0.50
C CYS A 133 -7.81 -0.41 1.45
N GLY A 134 -8.50 0.62 0.96
CA GLY A 134 -9.10 1.62 1.84
C GLY A 134 -8.87 3.09 1.47
N ALA A 135 -8.34 3.39 0.30
CA ALA A 135 -8.22 4.78 -0.17
C ALA A 135 -9.51 5.32 -0.79
N ASN A 136 -10.28 4.46 -1.49
CA ASN A 136 -11.50 4.87 -2.20
C ASN A 136 -12.69 3.99 -1.82
N VAL A 137 -13.53 4.46 -0.92
CA VAL A 137 -14.73 3.72 -0.46
C VAL A 137 -15.75 3.58 -1.60
N THR A 138 -15.91 4.61 -2.41
CA THR A 138 -16.80 4.62 -3.58
C THR A 138 -15.99 4.72 -4.85
N VAL A 139 -16.25 3.81 -5.78
CA VAL A 139 -15.57 3.72 -7.08
C VAL A 139 -16.57 3.57 -8.22
N THR A 140 -16.11 3.78 -9.46
CA THR A 140 -16.84 3.43 -10.68
C THR A 140 -16.22 2.20 -11.35
N PRO A 141 -16.91 1.52 -12.27
CA PRO A 141 -16.33 0.39 -12.99
C PRO A 141 -15.01 0.71 -13.68
N GLU A 142 -14.88 1.92 -14.24
CA GLU A 142 -13.67 2.38 -14.93
C GLU A 142 -12.49 2.55 -13.96
N TYR A 143 -12.74 2.92 -12.70
CA TYR A 143 -11.66 2.98 -11.69
C TYR A 143 -11.14 1.60 -11.38
N LEU A 144 -12.01 0.59 -11.31
CA LEU A 144 -11.58 -0.80 -11.10
C LEU A 144 -10.71 -1.30 -12.27
N VAL A 145 -11.02 -0.92 -13.51
CA VAL A 145 -10.14 -1.21 -14.67
C VAL A 145 -8.79 -0.50 -14.52
N GLN A 146 -8.77 0.77 -14.13
CA GLN A 146 -7.51 1.49 -13.88
C GLN A 146 -6.70 0.80 -12.77
N PHE A 147 -7.34 0.38 -11.67
CA PHE A 147 -6.68 -0.35 -10.59
C PHE A 147 -6.08 -1.67 -11.08
N ALA A 148 -6.76 -2.38 -11.99
CA ALA A 148 -6.24 -3.59 -12.62
C ALA A 148 -4.92 -3.34 -13.35
N TYR A 149 -4.85 -2.30 -14.16
CA TYR A 149 -3.60 -1.90 -14.82
C TYR A 149 -2.52 -1.47 -13.83
N LEU A 150 -2.85 -0.66 -12.81
CA LEU A 150 -1.91 -0.23 -11.78
C LEU A 150 -1.31 -1.43 -11.05
N GLY A 151 -2.16 -2.38 -10.66
CA GLY A 151 -1.75 -3.61 -9.98
C GLY A 151 -0.92 -4.53 -10.86
N SER A 152 -1.30 -4.68 -12.13
CA SER A 152 -0.58 -5.49 -13.10
C SER A 152 0.84 -4.97 -13.32
N VAL A 153 0.99 -3.66 -13.57
CA VAL A 153 2.30 -3.00 -13.73
C VAL A 153 3.16 -3.15 -12.47
N TYR A 154 2.56 -3.03 -11.29
CA TYR A 154 3.30 -3.19 -10.05
C TYR A 154 3.78 -4.64 -9.85
N MET A 155 2.93 -5.64 -10.06
CA MET A 155 3.29 -7.04 -9.91
C MET A 155 4.36 -7.47 -10.94
N GLU A 156 4.26 -6.98 -12.16
CA GLU A 156 5.23 -7.26 -13.21
C GLU A 156 6.61 -6.67 -12.88
N ASN A 157 6.67 -5.39 -12.50
CA ASN A 157 7.95 -4.67 -12.39
C ASN A 157 8.60 -4.78 -11.01
N VAL A 158 7.82 -4.80 -9.92
CA VAL A 158 8.34 -4.84 -8.54
C VAL A 158 8.45 -6.27 -8.03
N MET A 159 7.47 -7.12 -8.39
CA MET A 159 7.39 -8.50 -7.91
C MET A 159 7.93 -9.52 -8.91
N GLY A 160 8.19 -9.12 -10.17
CA GLY A 160 8.75 -9.99 -11.21
C GLY A 160 7.76 -11.06 -11.70
N VAL A 161 6.46 -10.82 -11.60
CA VAL A 161 5.42 -11.74 -12.06
C VAL A 161 5.11 -11.44 -13.52
N GLU A 162 5.51 -12.32 -14.43
CA GLU A 162 5.20 -12.19 -15.86
C GLU A 162 3.69 -12.37 -16.11
N ASN A 163 3.08 -11.45 -16.86
CA ASN A 163 1.67 -11.49 -17.25
C ASN A 163 0.72 -11.74 -16.06
N PRO A 164 0.68 -10.85 -15.05
CA PRO A 164 -0.04 -11.07 -13.80
C PRO A 164 -1.53 -11.36 -14.03
N ARG A 165 -2.03 -12.40 -13.38
CA ARG A 165 -3.45 -12.77 -13.42
C ARG A 165 -4.25 -11.81 -12.55
N VAL A 166 -5.19 -11.10 -13.14
CA VAL A 166 -6.05 -10.13 -12.47
C VAL A 166 -7.43 -10.71 -12.22
N ALA A 167 -7.92 -10.67 -10.99
CA ALA A 167 -9.27 -11.08 -10.63
C ALA A 167 -10.06 -9.92 -9.99
N LEU A 168 -11.37 -9.92 -10.17
CA LEU A 168 -12.29 -9.00 -9.52
C LEU A 168 -12.86 -9.66 -8.26
N LEU A 169 -12.68 -9.03 -7.08
CA LEU A 169 -13.30 -9.52 -5.84
C LEU A 169 -14.82 -9.47 -5.94
N ASN A 170 -15.47 -10.60 -5.69
CA ASN A 170 -16.91 -10.73 -5.79
C ASN A 170 -17.46 -11.74 -4.77
N ASN A 171 -18.78 -11.85 -4.68
CA ASN A 171 -19.50 -12.80 -3.82
C ASN A 171 -19.82 -14.14 -4.52
N GLY A 172 -19.34 -14.33 -5.74
CA GLY A 172 -19.47 -15.55 -6.55
C GLY A 172 -18.58 -15.51 -7.76
N ALA A 173 -18.21 -16.66 -8.30
CA ALA A 173 -17.27 -16.80 -9.42
C ALA A 173 -17.90 -16.47 -10.78
N GLU A 174 -19.25 -16.58 -10.92
CA GLU A 174 -19.94 -16.39 -12.17
C GLU A 174 -19.98 -14.89 -12.60
N SER A 175 -19.93 -14.65 -13.90
CA SER A 175 -19.86 -13.29 -14.48
C SER A 175 -21.05 -12.38 -14.14
N HIS A 176 -22.21 -12.96 -13.84
CA HIS A 176 -23.44 -12.23 -13.51
C HIS A 176 -23.64 -11.97 -12.02
N LYS A 177 -22.72 -12.43 -11.16
CA LYS A 177 -22.79 -12.20 -9.71
C LYS A 177 -22.34 -10.82 -9.30
N GLY A 178 -22.71 -10.46 -8.08
CA GLY A 178 -22.30 -9.21 -7.44
C GLY A 178 -23.25 -8.04 -7.66
N THR A 179 -22.80 -6.88 -7.27
CA THR A 179 -23.51 -5.60 -7.45
C THR A 179 -23.49 -5.15 -8.92
N THR A 180 -24.34 -4.21 -9.30
CA THR A 180 -24.28 -3.57 -10.63
C THR A 180 -22.86 -3.07 -10.96
N LEU A 181 -22.19 -2.43 -9.98
CA LEU A 181 -20.79 -2.02 -10.12
C LEU A 181 -19.88 -3.19 -10.50
N ALA A 182 -20.00 -4.33 -9.82
CA ALA A 182 -19.17 -5.51 -10.09
C ALA A 182 -19.43 -6.12 -11.47
N GLN A 183 -20.71 -6.19 -11.89
CA GLN A 183 -21.09 -6.72 -13.19
C GLN A 183 -20.60 -5.82 -14.35
N GLU A 184 -20.72 -4.51 -14.22
CA GLU A 184 -20.21 -3.55 -15.19
C GLU A 184 -18.67 -3.57 -15.23
N ALA A 185 -18.02 -3.63 -14.08
CA ALA A 185 -16.56 -3.76 -14.00
C ALA A 185 -16.07 -5.08 -14.62
N TYR A 186 -16.76 -6.20 -14.40
CA TYR A 186 -16.45 -7.49 -15.03
C TYR A 186 -16.45 -7.38 -16.54
N LYS A 187 -17.48 -6.75 -17.13
CA LYS A 187 -17.58 -6.54 -18.57
C LYS A 187 -16.41 -5.71 -19.09
N LEU A 188 -16.12 -4.57 -18.47
CA LEU A 188 -15.01 -3.71 -18.87
C LEU A 188 -13.65 -4.38 -18.73
N LEU A 189 -13.43 -5.16 -17.66
CA LEU A 189 -12.20 -5.91 -17.43
C LEU A 189 -12.02 -7.03 -18.47
N SER A 190 -13.11 -7.70 -18.87
CA SER A 190 -13.09 -8.74 -19.91
C SER A 190 -12.74 -8.21 -21.28
N GLU A 191 -13.07 -6.93 -21.56
CA GLU A 191 -12.79 -6.21 -22.80
C GLU A 191 -11.44 -5.46 -22.76
N ALA A 192 -10.75 -5.44 -21.59
CA ALA A 192 -9.54 -4.66 -21.39
C ALA A 192 -8.33 -5.30 -22.06
N GLU A 193 -7.84 -4.65 -23.11
CA GLU A 193 -6.63 -5.10 -23.83
C GLU A 193 -5.40 -5.12 -22.94
N SER A 194 -4.56 -6.12 -23.09
CA SER A 194 -3.29 -6.30 -22.34
C SER A 194 -3.46 -6.48 -20.82
N LEU A 195 -4.65 -6.87 -20.36
CA LEU A 195 -4.86 -7.39 -19.02
C LEU A 195 -5.12 -8.90 -19.08
N ASN A 196 -4.45 -9.66 -18.24
CA ASN A 196 -4.73 -11.07 -18.06
C ASN A 196 -5.84 -11.23 -17.02
N PHE A 197 -7.07 -10.83 -17.39
CA PHE A 197 -8.23 -10.92 -16.52
C PHE A 197 -8.72 -12.37 -16.45
N VAL A 198 -8.77 -12.94 -15.26
CA VAL A 198 -9.15 -14.34 -15.01
C VAL A 198 -10.57 -14.51 -14.45
N GLY A 199 -11.34 -13.43 -14.36
CA GLY A 199 -12.72 -13.44 -13.87
C GLY A 199 -12.87 -13.00 -12.43
N ASN A 200 -13.98 -13.41 -11.79
CA ASN A 200 -14.25 -13.11 -10.39
C ASN A 200 -13.48 -14.05 -9.45
N ILE A 201 -13.16 -13.55 -8.25
CA ILE A 201 -12.62 -14.34 -7.14
C ILE A 201 -13.44 -14.09 -5.88
N GLU A 202 -13.75 -15.16 -5.15
CA GLU A 202 -14.41 -15.03 -3.84
C GLU A 202 -13.38 -14.78 -2.72
N GLY A 203 -13.82 -14.10 -1.65
CA GLY A 203 -12.95 -13.80 -0.51
C GLY A 203 -12.31 -15.03 0.14
N LYS A 204 -12.99 -16.20 0.10
CA LYS A 204 -12.46 -17.47 0.62
C LYS A 204 -11.24 -17.97 -0.18
N ASP A 205 -11.16 -17.66 -1.48
CA ASP A 205 -10.13 -18.13 -2.40
C ASP A 205 -8.96 -17.13 -2.52
N ALA A 206 -9.14 -15.90 -2.05
CA ALA A 206 -8.16 -14.81 -2.13
C ALA A 206 -6.78 -15.17 -1.53
N MET A 207 -6.74 -16.07 -0.54
CA MET A 207 -5.51 -16.48 0.14
C MET A 207 -4.78 -17.65 -0.53
N PHE A 208 -5.35 -18.28 -1.56
CA PHE A 208 -4.81 -19.50 -2.15
C PHE A 208 -3.94 -19.28 -3.40
N GLY A 209 -3.75 -18.02 -3.82
CA GLY A 209 -2.84 -17.67 -4.93
C GLY A 209 -3.38 -18.06 -6.29
N GLU A 210 -4.69 -18.00 -6.47
CA GLU A 210 -5.37 -18.30 -7.74
C GLU A 210 -5.21 -17.14 -8.74
N CYS A 211 -4.92 -15.95 -8.25
CA CYS A 211 -4.56 -14.77 -9.04
C CYS A 211 -3.37 -14.04 -8.41
N ASP A 212 -2.85 -13.07 -9.11
CA ASP A 212 -1.68 -12.28 -8.69
C ASP A 212 -2.09 -10.87 -8.28
N VAL A 213 -3.22 -10.37 -8.81
CA VAL A 213 -3.84 -9.08 -8.47
C VAL A 213 -5.33 -9.30 -8.18
N ILE A 214 -5.81 -8.82 -7.04
CA ILE A 214 -7.23 -8.76 -6.69
C ILE A 214 -7.64 -7.29 -6.72
N VAL A 215 -8.63 -6.98 -7.58
CA VAL A 215 -9.18 -5.63 -7.72
C VAL A 215 -10.52 -5.53 -7.02
N THR A 216 -10.71 -4.44 -6.28
CA THR A 216 -11.96 -4.16 -5.53
C THR A 216 -12.07 -2.68 -5.20
N ASP A 217 -13.22 -2.25 -4.68
CA ASP A 217 -13.35 -0.96 -3.99
C ASP A 217 -12.64 -0.98 -2.63
N GLY A 218 -12.31 0.21 -2.10
CA GLY A 218 -11.55 0.33 -0.86
C GLY A 218 -12.31 -0.12 0.39
N PHE A 219 -13.65 -0.15 0.37
CA PHE A 219 -14.43 -0.65 1.48
C PHE A 219 -14.34 -2.18 1.57
N SER A 220 -14.65 -2.87 0.49
CA SER A 220 -14.59 -4.34 0.41
C SER A 220 -13.17 -4.85 0.60
N GLY A 221 -12.17 -4.19 -0.01
CA GLY A 221 -10.78 -4.56 0.13
C GLY A 221 -10.24 -4.37 1.54
N ASN A 222 -10.61 -3.28 2.23
CA ASN A 222 -10.21 -3.08 3.63
C ASN A 222 -10.86 -4.11 4.56
N ILE A 223 -12.13 -4.47 4.34
CA ILE A 223 -12.80 -5.53 5.11
C ILE A 223 -12.09 -6.87 4.89
N LEU A 224 -11.82 -7.26 3.65
CA LEU A 224 -11.10 -8.50 3.34
C LEU A 224 -9.72 -8.52 4.01
N LEU A 225 -8.93 -7.44 3.85
CA LEU A 225 -7.61 -7.32 4.46
C LEU A 225 -7.67 -7.47 5.98
N LYS A 226 -8.54 -6.71 6.65
CA LYS A 226 -8.67 -6.73 8.11
C LYS A 226 -9.21 -8.07 8.64
N SER A 227 -10.09 -8.71 7.89
CA SER A 227 -10.59 -10.06 8.24
C SER A 227 -9.46 -11.09 8.14
N CYS A 228 -8.65 -11.03 7.09
CA CYS A 228 -7.49 -11.90 6.92
C CYS A 228 -6.42 -11.67 8.00
N GLU A 229 -6.10 -10.41 8.32
CA GLU A 229 -5.20 -10.04 9.41
C GLU A 229 -5.70 -10.57 10.76
N GLY A 230 -6.99 -10.36 11.06
CA GLY A 230 -7.63 -10.81 12.30
C GLY A 230 -7.65 -12.34 12.43
N MET A 231 -7.99 -13.05 11.34
CA MET A 231 -7.99 -14.51 11.32
C MET A 231 -6.57 -15.07 11.46
N SER A 232 -5.61 -14.51 10.75
CA SER A 232 -4.20 -14.90 10.87
C SER A 232 -3.70 -14.78 12.31
N ARG A 233 -3.99 -13.65 12.96
CA ARG A 233 -3.65 -13.42 14.36
C ARG A 233 -4.33 -14.45 15.29
N PHE A 234 -5.62 -14.67 15.12
CA PHE A 234 -6.37 -15.66 15.91
C PHE A 234 -5.79 -17.07 15.78
N VAL A 235 -5.49 -17.51 14.55
CA VAL A 235 -4.89 -18.83 14.30
C VAL A 235 -3.51 -18.95 14.94
N LEU A 236 -2.66 -17.92 14.82
CA LEU A 236 -1.34 -17.90 15.42
C LEU A 236 -1.40 -17.93 16.96
N GLU A 237 -2.30 -17.18 17.59
CA GLU A 237 -2.53 -17.20 19.04
C GLU A 237 -2.98 -18.59 19.51
N LYS A 238 -3.93 -19.23 18.81
CA LYS A 238 -4.41 -20.57 19.15
C LYS A 238 -3.36 -21.66 18.93
N LEU A 239 -2.56 -21.56 17.89
CA LEU A 239 -1.41 -22.46 17.68
C LEU A 239 -0.40 -22.32 18.80
N HIS A 240 -0.07 -21.08 19.18
CA HIS A 240 0.85 -20.82 20.28
C HIS A 240 0.34 -21.43 21.60
N GLU A 241 -0.92 -21.20 21.96
CA GLU A 241 -1.55 -21.79 23.15
C GLU A 241 -1.50 -23.34 23.14
N LYS A 242 -1.82 -23.95 22.00
CA LYS A 242 -1.87 -25.42 21.87
C LYS A 242 -0.50 -26.09 21.85
N ILE A 243 0.48 -25.46 21.21
CA ILE A 243 1.83 -26.04 21.03
C ILE A 243 2.70 -25.79 22.26
N PHE A 244 2.55 -24.62 22.91
CA PHE A 244 3.42 -24.20 24.02
C PHE A 244 2.70 -24.16 25.38
N GLY A 245 1.39 -24.38 25.42
CA GLY A 245 0.63 -24.50 26.67
C GLY A 245 0.99 -25.77 27.41
N GLY A 246 1.81 -25.66 28.48
CA GLY A 246 2.18 -26.76 29.37
C GLY A 246 3.68 -27.04 29.48
N VAL A 247 4.08 -27.84 30.50
CA VAL A 247 5.46 -28.12 30.79
C VAL A 247 6.18 -28.88 29.65
N ARG A 248 5.47 -29.74 28.93
CA ARG A 248 5.99 -30.45 27.74
C ARG A 248 6.18 -29.55 26.53
N GLY A 249 5.41 -28.47 26.43
CA GLY A 249 5.50 -27.51 25.32
C GLY A 249 6.82 -26.74 25.30
N LYS A 250 7.35 -26.35 26.47
CA LYS A 250 8.63 -25.62 26.58
C LYS A 250 9.84 -26.40 26.07
N MET A 251 9.85 -27.73 26.18
CA MET A 251 10.93 -28.55 25.61
C MET A 251 10.79 -28.72 24.09
N SER A 252 9.58 -28.76 23.56
CA SER A 252 9.35 -28.87 22.13
C SER A 252 9.58 -27.53 21.38
N GLU A 253 9.46 -26.39 22.07
CA GLU A 253 9.74 -25.05 21.54
C GLU A 253 11.17 -24.94 21.01
N MET A 254 12.15 -25.46 21.72
CA MET A 254 13.56 -25.40 21.36
C MET A 254 13.86 -26.16 20.06
N PHE A 255 13.15 -27.27 19.78
CA PHE A 255 13.36 -28.10 18.60
C PHE A 255 12.55 -27.64 17.38
N ARG A 256 11.44 -26.89 17.58
CA ARG A 256 10.53 -26.45 16.50
C ARG A 256 10.55 -24.95 16.22
N ARG A 257 11.39 -24.17 16.88
CA ARG A 257 11.49 -22.71 16.71
C ARG A 257 11.65 -22.28 15.25
N ARG A 258 12.40 -23.04 14.46
CA ARG A 258 12.65 -22.72 13.05
C ARG A 258 11.40 -22.93 12.19
N GLU A 259 10.70 -24.03 12.36
CA GLU A 259 9.50 -24.38 11.58
C GLU A 259 8.34 -23.45 11.94
N ILE A 260 8.18 -23.17 13.23
CA ILE A 260 7.18 -22.24 13.73
C ILE A 260 7.51 -20.81 13.28
N GLY A 261 8.78 -20.40 13.30
CA GLY A 261 9.22 -19.12 12.79
C GLY A 261 8.93 -18.95 11.29
N MET A 262 9.08 -20.00 10.49
CA MET A 262 8.68 -20.00 9.07
C MET A 262 7.16 -19.86 8.91
N PHE A 263 6.39 -20.54 9.77
CA PHE A 263 4.93 -20.43 9.75
C PHE A 263 4.44 -19.03 10.12
N TYR A 264 5.03 -18.40 11.17
CA TYR A 264 4.76 -17.00 11.51
C TYR A 264 5.05 -16.06 10.34
N LYS A 265 6.16 -16.27 9.63
CA LYS A 265 6.52 -15.46 8.47
C LYS A 265 5.52 -15.56 7.32
N MET A 266 4.87 -16.71 7.11
CA MET A 266 3.84 -16.85 6.07
C MET A 266 2.62 -15.95 6.29
N PHE A 267 2.39 -15.50 7.52
CA PHE A 267 1.28 -14.60 7.87
C PHE A 267 1.75 -13.16 8.15
N ASP A 268 3.06 -12.91 8.07
CA ASP A 268 3.63 -11.62 8.43
C ASP A 268 3.81 -10.74 7.18
N ALA A 269 2.81 -9.88 6.95
CA ALA A 269 2.89 -8.87 5.89
C ALA A 269 4.03 -7.84 6.08
N LYS A 270 4.69 -7.81 7.27
CA LYS A 270 5.79 -6.88 7.55
C LYS A 270 7.00 -7.07 6.65
N GLU A 271 7.22 -8.28 6.13
CA GLU A 271 8.34 -8.55 5.20
C GLU A 271 8.15 -7.87 3.84
N TYR A 272 6.90 -7.61 3.43
CA TYR A 272 6.60 -6.93 2.16
C TYR A 272 6.64 -5.41 2.27
N GLY A 273 6.84 -4.88 3.47
CA GLY A 273 6.98 -3.45 3.72
C GLY A 273 5.66 -2.73 3.96
N GLY A 274 5.55 -1.53 3.42
CA GLY A 274 4.33 -0.74 3.51
C GLY A 274 3.41 -0.93 2.30
N ALA A 275 2.30 -0.21 2.29
CA ALA A 275 1.34 -0.17 1.20
C ALA A 275 1.61 1.04 0.29
N PRO A 276 2.03 0.87 -0.98
CA PRO A 276 2.19 1.98 -1.90
C PRO A 276 0.85 2.56 -2.33
N PHE A 277 0.79 3.89 -2.51
CA PHE A 277 -0.29 4.52 -3.25
C PHE A 277 0.03 4.49 -4.74
N LEU A 278 -0.54 3.53 -5.46
CA LEU A 278 -0.35 3.41 -6.90
C LEU A 278 -1.17 4.46 -7.65
N GLY A 279 -0.57 5.07 -8.66
CA GLY A 279 -1.20 6.13 -9.44
C GLY A 279 -0.86 7.56 -8.98
N ILE A 280 -0.06 7.73 -7.94
CA ILE A 280 0.57 8.99 -7.54
C ILE A 280 1.86 9.19 -8.34
N SER A 281 2.17 10.45 -8.73
CA SER A 281 3.33 10.78 -9.57
C SER A 281 4.69 10.65 -8.87
N LYS A 282 4.69 10.32 -7.59
CA LYS A 282 5.86 10.02 -6.77
C LYS A 282 5.56 8.80 -5.90
N PRO A 283 6.52 7.92 -5.63
CA PRO A 283 6.33 6.81 -4.72
C PRO A 283 6.03 7.30 -3.30
N VAL A 284 4.84 6.98 -2.81
CA VAL A 284 4.41 7.26 -1.43
C VAL A 284 3.99 5.94 -0.80
N ILE A 285 4.70 5.55 0.26
CA ILE A 285 4.51 4.26 0.94
C ILE A 285 3.91 4.51 2.32
N LYS A 286 2.76 3.89 2.57
CA LYS A 286 2.10 3.88 3.87
C LYS A 286 2.61 2.70 4.70
N ALA A 287 3.32 2.96 5.79
CA ALA A 287 3.61 1.97 6.82
C ALA A 287 2.47 1.92 7.85
N HIS A 288 2.26 0.81 8.51
CA HIS A 288 1.22 0.68 9.55
C HIS A 288 1.55 1.57 10.77
N GLY A 289 0.54 2.12 11.46
CA GLY A 289 0.74 2.97 12.65
C GLY A 289 1.58 2.30 13.74
N SER A 290 1.39 1.00 13.95
CA SER A 290 2.11 0.18 14.93
C SER A 290 3.41 -0.47 14.39
N SER A 291 3.92 -0.01 13.23
CA SER A 291 5.14 -0.56 12.63
C SER A 291 6.33 -0.47 13.58
N ASP A 292 7.03 -1.58 13.71
CA ASP A 292 8.33 -1.67 14.37
C ASP A 292 9.47 -1.30 13.39
N LYS A 293 10.70 -1.28 13.89
CA LYS A 293 11.90 -0.96 13.08
C LYS A 293 12.07 -1.86 11.85
N VAL A 294 11.62 -3.14 11.92
CA VAL A 294 11.75 -4.07 10.79
C VAL A 294 10.75 -3.72 9.68
N ALA A 295 9.50 -3.45 10.06
CA ALA A 295 8.45 -3.02 9.12
C ALA A 295 8.79 -1.66 8.46
N ILE A 296 9.34 -0.71 9.22
CA ILE A 296 9.79 0.58 8.66
C ILE A 296 10.97 0.37 7.69
N CYS A 297 11.96 -0.45 8.04
CA CYS A 297 13.05 -0.79 7.13
C CYS A 297 12.55 -1.44 5.85
N ALA A 298 11.60 -2.35 5.94
CA ALA A 298 10.98 -3.00 4.79
C ALA A 298 10.18 -1.99 3.93
N ALA A 299 9.44 -1.05 4.54
CA ALA A 299 8.73 0.01 3.83
C ALA A 299 9.69 0.94 3.06
N ILE A 300 10.85 1.27 3.64
CA ILE A 300 11.90 2.02 2.95
C ILE A 300 12.45 1.20 1.78
N GLY A 301 12.70 -0.11 1.98
CA GLY A 301 13.13 -1.00 0.92
C GLY A 301 12.14 -1.10 -0.24
N GLN A 302 10.85 -1.06 0.06
CA GLN A 302 9.80 -1.01 -0.97
C GLN A 302 9.78 0.32 -1.72
N ALA A 303 9.97 1.44 -1.01
CA ALA A 303 10.11 2.75 -1.65
C ALA A 303 11.29 2.76 -2.64
N ILE A 304 12.44 2.24 -2.24
CA ILE A 304 13.63 2.09 -3.09
C ILE A 304 13.28 1.26 -4.34
N LYS A 305 12.65 0.09 -4.16
CA LYS A 305 12.25 -0.75 -5.30
C LYS A 305 11.31 -0.02 -6.27
N CYS A 306 10.34 0.74 -5.76
CA CYS A 306 9.42 1.52 -6.61
C CYS A 306 10.17 2.57 -7.44
N VAL A 307 11.21 3.20 -6.88
CA VAL A 307 12.06 4.16 -7.58
C VAL A 307 12.93 3.45 -8.61
N ASP A 308 13.70 2.46 -8.19
CA ASP A 308 14.68 1.75 -9.04
C ASP A 308 14.03 1.05 -10.25
N MET A 309 12.82 0.49 -10.04
CA MET A 309 12.06 -0.16 -11.10
C MET A 309 11.22 0.81 -11.96
N GLY A 310 11.27 2.11 -11.68
CA GLY A 310 10.59 3.14 -12.46
C GLY A 310 9.07 2.95 -12.50
N VAL A 311 8.43 2.53 -11.40
CA VAL A 311 7.00 2.17 -11.37
C VAL A 311 6.12 3.32 -11.87
N VAL A 312 6.43 4.57 -11.49
CA VAL A 312 5.69 5.76 -11.92
C VAL A 312 5.77 5.95 -13.43
N ASP A 313 6.95 5.83 -14.02
CA ASP A 313 7.16 5.99 -15.46
C ASP A 313 6.45 4.89 -16.24
N ARG A 314 6.54 3.65 -15.77
CA ARG A 314 5.86 2.51 -16.39
C ARG A 314 4.34 2.64 -16.34
N ILE A 315 3.77 3.09 -15.24
CA ILE A 315 2.34 3.40 -15.16
C ILE A 315 1.98 4.54 -16.13
N SER A 316 2.85 5.54 -16.27
CA SER A 316 2.63 6.67 -17.17
C SER A 316 2.52 6.25 -18.65
N MET A 317 3.18 5.15 -19.06
CA MET A 317 3.05 4.58 -20.41
C MET A 317 1.63 4.09 -20.73
N TYR A 318 0.82 3.80 -19.72
CA TYR A 318 -0.58 3.41 -19.88
C TYR A 318 -1.56 4.60 -19.86
N SER A 319 -1.06 5.84 -19.82
CA SER A 319 -1.90 7.05 -19.72
C SER A 319 -2.96 7.16 -20.82
N GLU A 320 -2.65 6.74 -22.05
CA GLU A 320 -3.61 6.72 -23.17
C GLU A 320 -4.71 5.68 -22.96
N LYS A 321 -4.36 4.48 -22.45
CA LYS A 321 -5.34 3.44 -22.10
C LYS A 321 -6.28 3.92 -20.99
N PHE A 322 -5.75 4.64 -19.98
CA PHE A 322 -6.58 5.23 -18.92
C PHE A 322 -7.58 6.26 -19.46
N ALA A 323 -7.22 6.99 -20.52
CA ALA A 323 -8.13 7.95 -21.16
C ALA A 323 -9.37 7.28 -21.79
N LYS A 324 -9.24 6.01 -22.26
CA LYS A 324 -10.36 5.22 -22.79
C LYS A 324 -11.43 4.95 -21.72
N TYR A 325 -10.99 4.74 -20.46
CA TYR A 325 -11.86 4.48 -19.30
C TYR A 325 -12.16 5.75 -18.50
N ASN A 326 -12.48 6.85 -19.20
CA ASN A 326 -12.82 8.11 -18.55
C ASN A 326 -14.34 8.30 -18.52
N PRO A 327 -15.01 8.26 -17.35
CA PRO A 327 -16.47 8.36 -17.24
C PRO A 327 -17.06 9.62 -17.88
N VAL A 328 -16.29 10.71 -17.96
CA VAL A 328 -16.75 11.96 -18.57
C VAL A 328 -16.94 11.84 -20.09
N ARG A 329 -16.31 10.89 -20.78
CA ARG A 329 -16.48 10.67 -22.22
C ARG A 329 -17.75 9.91 -22.56
N HIS A 330 -18.19 8.96 -21.71
CA HIS A 330 -19.42 8.19 -21.95
C HIS A 330 -20.67 9.09 -21.94
N ILE A 331 -20.75 10.06 -21.02
CA ILE A 331 -21.88 10.99 -20.93
C ILE A 331 -22.01 11.87 -22.20
N LYS A 332 -20.89 12.21 -22.88
CA LYS A 332 -20.95 13.01 -24.13
C LYS A 332 -21.33 12.20 -25.35
N THR A 333 -21.06 10.89 -25.37
CA THR A 333 -21.38 10.04 -26.53
C THR A 333 -22.86 9.67 -26.55
N GLU A 334 -23.45 9.37 -25.39
CA GLU A 334 -24.88 9.06 -25.28
C GLU A 334 -25.78 10.29 -25.59
N GLN A 335 -25.34 11.50 -25.20
CA GLN A 335 -26.11 12.73 -25.52
C GLN A 335 -26.04 13.12 -27.01
N THR A 336 -25.06 12.60 -27.75
CA THR A 336 -24.95 12.89 -29.20
C THR A 336 -25.75 11.91 -30.06
N GLU A 337 -26.04 10.71 -29.56
CA GLU A 337 -26.84 9.71 -30.30
C GLU A 337 -28.34 9.85 -30.05
N THR A 338 -28.79 10.53 -28.98
CA THR A 338 -30.20 10.80 -28.70
C THR A 338 -30.74 12.05 -29.41
N ASN A 339 -29.89 12.83 -30.07
CA ASN A 339 -30.28 14.05 -30.82
C ASN A 339 -30.09 13.93 -32.34
N LYS A 340 -30.07 12.72 -32.88
CA LYS A 340 -30.21 12.39 -34.29
C LYS A 340 -31.48 11.55 -34.50
#